data_8fb90942e24f6b0e6ac01b95652b6d3d
#
_entry.id   8fb90942e24f6b0e6ac01b95652b6d3d
#
_cell.length_a   1.000
_cell.length_b   1.000
_cell.length_c   1.000
_cell.angle_alpha   90.00
_cell.angle_beta   90.00
_cell.angle_gamma   90.00
#
_symmetry.space_group_name_H-M   'P 1'
#
loop_
_entity.id
_entity.type
_entity.pdbx_description
1 polymer ?
#
loop_
_entity_poly.entity_id
_entity_poly.type
_entity_poly.pdbx_seq_one_letter_code
_entity_poly.pdbx_strand_id
1 'polypeptide(L)'
;MKLPAAWLCCLLLTSPAWAADTVVTGKVYLERDGKPGRGATDPGLAGVQVSNGETIVKTAADGSYSLPVRDGQIVFVIKPDAYSFPKATDGLPSFWRHYRPNGSPALKYGGIAATSDATRNWDFALQPDRHDSRRGFQMLVFTDSQTASLKDIGYYQQSIVAPLVGQTRARLGTTLGDIVNDDLTLYPAINKVTTELGVPWFHVPGNHDLDFDAASDDHSLDSWRNIYGPDTYAVEEGGASFVFLDDVVYDPKARPKYVGGLREDQFAFLASYLKGLHKDRLLVLGMHIPLFDAAPGRETFRHADRQRLFDLLKDFRNVLVLSGHSHTQQHVYHGKSEGWHGDKPLHEYNVGANCGAFWSGVKDAAGVPDSTMSDGTPKGYALLDVAGNGSYKLQYRVAGKPASEQIGLHAPKVLRQGAYPAWGVYANVYMGEDASVVEYRVDGGTWQLMRQVSQPDPRLMVENVADDMADSLRGYDRSPEATASPHLWRGALPTDLAVGSHKVEVRSTQPDGAVFTATTSYSLQTAQP
;
A
#
# COMPACT_ATOMS: atom_id res chain seq x y z
N MET A 1 -10.19 -17.69 -80.83
CA MET A 1 -9.48 -16.95 -79.76
C MET A 1 -10.51 -16.18 -78.94
N LYS A 2 -10.84 -16.63 -77.77
CA LYS A 2 -11.75 -15.99 -76.83
C LYS A 2 -10.93 -15.54 -75.62
N LEU A 3 -10.89 -14.23 -75.34
CA LEU A 3 -10.27 -13.63 -74.19
C LEU A 3 -11.20 -13.77 -72.97
N PRO A 4 -10.68 -14.07 -71.77
CA PRO A 4 -11.49 -14.10 -70.54
C PRO A 4 -11.63 -12.71 -69.94
N ALA A 5 -12.84 -12.36 -69.52
CA ALA A 5 -13.16 -11.17 -68.76
C ALA A 5 -12.58 -11.28 -67.32
N ALA A 6 -11.77 -10.29 -66.93
CA ALA A 6 -11.29 -10.13 -65.54
C ALA A 6 -12.36 -9.44 -64.71
N TRP A 7 -12.84 -10.08 -63.65
CA TRP A 7 -13.68 -9.51 -62.62
C TRP A 7 -12.81 -8.73 -61.62
N LEU A 8 -12.96 -7.42 -61.58
CA LEU A 8 -12.33 -6.56 -60.59
C LEU A 8 -13.20 -6.59 -59.30
N CYS A 9 -12.76 -7.31 -58.29
CA CYS A 9 -13.41 -7.33 -56.98
C CYS A 9 -12.93 -6.12 -56.19
N CYS A 10 -13.77 -5.05 -56.12
CA CYS A 10 -13.54 -3.93 -55.18
C CYS A 10 -13.78 -4.40 -53.77
N LEU A 11 -12.73 -4.66 -53.00
CA LEU A 11 -12.78 -4.77 -51.54
C LEU A 11 -13.03 -3.37 -50.96
N LEU A 12 -14.25 -3.13 -50.54
CA LEU A 12 -14.60 -2.00 -49.66
C LEU A 12 -13.97 -2.30 -48.27
N LEU A 13 -12.84 -1.66 -48.02
CA LEU A 13 -12.29 -1.56 -46.65
C LEU A 13 -13.22 -0.63 -45.86
N THR A 14 -14.15 -1.19 -45.12
CA THR A 14 -14.87 -0.48 -44.07
C THR A 14 -13.89 -0.22 -42.93
N SER A 15 -13.35 1.00 -42.89
CA SER A 15 -12.69 1.49 -41.67
C SER A 15 -13.71 1.44 -40.54
N PRO A 16 -13.37 0.92 -39.33
CA PRO A 16 -14.26 1.04 -38.21
C PRO A 16 -14.51 2.54 -37.97
N ALA A 17 -15.76 2.96 -38.03
CA ALA A 17 -16.16 4.29 -37.59
C ALA A 17 -15.90 4.34 -36.08
N TRP A 18 -14.84 5.03 -35.68
CA TRP A 18 -14.63 5.38 -34.29
C TRP A 18 -15.80 6.26 -33.90
N ALA A 19 -16.59 5.84 -32.92
CA ALA A 19 -17.61 6.72 -32.35
C ALA A 19 -16.91 8.02 -31.93
N ALA A 20 -17.44 9.17 -32.32
CA ALA A 20 -16.90 10.45 -31.92
C ALA A 20 -16.86 10.49 -30.37
N ASP A 21 -15.68 10.75 -29.82
CA ASP A 21 -15.54 10.87 -28.36
C ASP A 21 -16.52 11.91 -27.83
N THR A 22 -17.26 11.56 -26.81
CA THR A 22 -18.09 12.51 -26.08
C THR A 22 -17.17 13.46 -25.32
N VAL A 23 -17.47 14.76 -25.34
CA VAL A 23 -16.67 15.79 -24.69
C VAL A 23 -17.36 16.24 -23.41
N VAL A 24 -16.66 16.12 -22.29
CA VAL A 24 -17.07 16.67 -20.99
C VAL A 24 -16.48 18.06 -20.82
N THR A 25 -17.29 19.01 -20.31
CA THR A 25 -16.87 20.37 -19.99
C THR A 25 -17.26 20.74 -18.57
N GLY A 26 -16.42 21.54 -17.90
CA GLY A 26 -16.65 22.01 -16.55
C GLY A 26 -15.64 23.05 -16.11
N LYS A 27 -15.64 23.36 -14.82
CA LYS A 27 -14.69 24.27 -14.18
C LYS A 27 -14.10 23.65 -12.93
N VAL A 28 -12.82 23.90 -12.71
CA VAL A 28 -12.23 23.75 -11.37
C VAL A 28 -12.23 25.11 -10.70
N TYR A 29 -12.76 25.21 -9.51
CA TYR A 29 -12.96 26.47 -8.80
C TYR A 29 -12.51 26.40 -7.34
N LEU A 30 -12.18 27.57 -6.78
CA LEU A 30 -11.85 27.73 -5.35
C LEU A 30 -13.14 27.90 -4.57
N GLU A 31 -13.47 26.90 -3.78
CA GLU A 31 -14.61 26.93 -2.87
C GLU A 31 -14.27 27.78 -1.63
N ARG A 32 -15.13 28.74 -1.28
CA ARG A 32 -14.89 29.74 -0.24
C ARG A 32 -15.95 29.80 0.86
N ASP A 33 -17.16 29.39 0.58
CA ASP A 33 -18.31 29.63 1.45
C ASP A 33 -18.88 28.39 2.14
N GLY A 34 -18.28 27.22 1.91
CA GLY A 34 -18.67 25.94 2.51
C GLY A 34 -20.00 25.38 1.99
N LYS A 35 -20.52 25.92 0.87
CA LYS A 35 -21.79 25.47 0.31
C LYS A 35 -21.58 24.49 -0.86
N PRO A 36 -22.48 23.51 -1.02
CA PRO A 36 -22.43 22.62 -2.15
C PRO A 36 -22.60 23.36 -3.49
N GLY A 37 -21.73 23.05 -4.47
CA GLY A 37 -21.78 23.62 -5.81
C GLY A 37 -21.05 24.97 -5.92
N ARG A 38 -20.78 25.38 -7.16
CA ARG A 38 -20.05 26.62 -7.45
C ARG A 38 -20.94 27.84 -7.25
N GLY A 39 -20.58 28.69 -6.30
CA GLY A 39 -21.21 29.98 -6.06
C GLY A 39 -20.79 31.05 -7.10
N ALA A 40 -21.54 32.17 -7.17
CA ALA A 40 -21.23 33.28 -8.08
C ALA A 40 -19.89 33.96 -7.76
N THR A 41 -19.41 33.85 -6.53
CA THR A 41 -18.18 34.48 -6.02
C THR A 41 -16.97 33.51 -6.03
N ASP A 42 -17.15 32.25 -6.42
CA ASP A 42 -16.09 31.25 -6.44
C ASP A 42 -15.26 31.39 -7.71
N PRO A 43 -14.01 31.83 -7.60
CA PRO A 43 -13.17 32.04 -8.78
C PRO A 43 -12.73 30.71 -9.37
N GLY A 44 -12.65 30.64 -10.69
CA GLY A 44 -12.02 29.54 -11.39
C GLY A 44 -10.53 29.46 -11.09
N LEU A 45 -9.99 28.25 -11.06
CA LEU A 45 -8.57 27.97 -10.82
C LEU A 45 -7.88 27.59 -12.14
N ALA A 46 -6.89 28.40 -12.55
CA ALA A 46 -6.09 28.17 -13.76
C ALA A 46 -5.00 27.11 -13.53
N GLY A 47 -4.68 26.36 -14.58
CA GLY A 47 -3.54 25.44 -14.59
C GLY A 47 -3.72 24.15 -13.80
N VAL A 48 -4.91 23.89 -13.23
CA VAL A 48 -5.23 22.64 -12.54
C VAL A 48 -5.36 21.51 -13.55
N GLN A 49 -4.76 20.36 -13.24
CA GLN A 49 -4.81 19.17 -14.09
C GLN A 49 -6.12 18.41 -13.86
N VAL A 50 -6.80 18.07 -14.97
CA VAL A 50 -8.00 17.22 -15.00
C VAL A 50 -7.73 16.07 -15.95
N SER A 51 -8.08 14.85 -15.54
CA SER A 51 -7.83 13.62 -16.29
C SER A 51 -9.08 12.78 -16.49
N ASN A 52 -9.08 11.97 -17.55
CA ASN A 52 -10.06 10.90 -17.79
C ASN A 52 -9.48 9.48 -17.54
N GLY A 53 -8.31 9.40 -16.86
CA GLY A 53 -7.57 8.16 -16.67
C GLY A 53 -6.51 7.87 -17.74
N GLU A 54 -6.42 8.66 -18.81
CA GLU A 54 -5.42 8.52 -19.90
C GLU A 54 -4.87 9.88 -20.32
N THR A 55 -5.76 10.79 -20.64
CA THR A 55 -5.45 12.15 -21.11
C THR A 55 -5.53 13.13 -19.94
N ILE A 56 -4.59 14.06 -19.88
CA ILE A 56 -4.56 15.14 -18.89
C ILE A 56 -4.64 16.48 -19.62
N VAL A 57 -5.58 17.32 -19.21
CA VAL A 57 -5.71 18.71 -19.64
C VAL A 57 -5.47 19.67 -18.48
N LYS A 58 -5.09 20.91 -18.78
CA LYS A 58 -4.99 21.97 -17.76
C LYS A 58 -6.13 22.96 -17.92
N THR A 59 -6.70 23.42 -16.82
CA THR A 59 -7.75 24.42 -16.81
C THR A 59 -7.25 25.76 -17.38
N ALA A 60 -8.12 26.46 -18.10
CA ALA A 60 -7.89 27.81 -18.58
C ALA A 60 -7.88 28.87 -17.47
N ALA A 61 -7.63 30.15 -17.81
CA ALA A 61 -7.52 31.23 -16.82
C ALA A 61 -8.80 31.41 -15.97
N ASP A 62 -9.96 31.05 -16.49
CA ASP A 62 -11.26 31.12 -15.81
C ASP A 62 -11.65 29.79 -15.13
N GLY A 63 -10.72 28.83 -15.05
CA GLY A 63 -10.91 27.51 -14.47
C GLY A 63 -11.59 26.50 -15.41
N SER A 64 -12.00 26.89 -16.62
CA SER A 64 -12.69 25.99 -17.54
C SER A 64 -11.77 24.91 -18.12
N TYR A 65 -12.35 23.74 -18.39
CA TYR A 65 -11.68 22.64 -19.08
C TYR A 65 -12.63 21.94 -20.07
N SER A 66 -12.05 21.23 -21.01
CA SER A 66 -12.73 20.38 -21.99
C SER A 66 -11.91 19.10 -22.17
N LEU A 67 -12.52 17.93 -22.02
CA LEU A 67 -11.84 16.64 -22.00
C LEU A 67 -12.68 15.60 -22.75
N PRO A 68 -12.12 14.83 -23.71
CA PRO A 68 -12.83 13.70 -24.30
C PRO A 68 -13.07 12.61 -23.27
N VAL A 69 -14.21 11.93 -23.37
CA VAL A 69 -14.53 10.78 -22.52
C VAL A 69 -15.26 9.71 -23.33
N ARG A 70 -15.07 8.47 -22.92
CA ARG A 70 -15.82 7.30 -23.40
C ARG A 70 -16.43 6.53 -22.23
N ASP A 71 -17.41 5.67 -22.54
CA ASP A 71 -18.06 4.84 -21.52
C ASP A 71 -17.04 4.07 -20.68
N GLY A 72 -17.25 4.08 -19.37
CA GLY A 72 -16.38 3.46 -18.39
C GLY A 72 -15.29 4.36 -17.80
N GLN A 73 -15.03 5.53 -18.36
CA GLN A 73 -14.02 6.44 -17.83
C GLN A 73 -14.52 7.25 -16.63
N ILE A 74 -13.56 7.65 -15.79
CA ILE A 74 -13.79 8.53 -14.66
C ILE A 74 -13.02 9.82 -14.89
N VAL A 75 -13.71 10.97 -14.79
CA VAL A 75 -13.08 12.27 -14.86
C VAL A 75 -12.75 12.73 -13.44
N PHE A 76 -11.50 13.13 -13.22
CA PHE A 76 -11.04 13.53 -11.90
C PHE A 76 -10.01 14.65 -11.94
N VAL A 77 -9.90 15.36 -10.83
CA VAL A 77 -8.89 16.40 -10.63
C VAL A 77 -7.65 15.77 -9.98
N ILE A 78 -6.47 16.03 -10.54
CA ILE A 78 -5.20 15.78 -9.88
C ILE A 78 -5.00 16.86 -8.82
N LYS A 79 -4.98 16.48 -7.53
CA LYS A 79 -4.84 17.42 -6.42
C LYS A 79 -3.53 18.22 -6.56
N PRO A 80 -3.58 19.54 -6.72
CA PRO A 80 -2.36 20.33 -6.70
C PRO A 80 -1.89 20.62 -5.27
N ASP A 81 -0.60 20.94 -5.12
CA ASP A 81 -0.08 21.49 -3.85
C ASP A 81 -0.89 22.72 -3.41
N ALA A 82 -0.93 22.98 -2.10
CA ALA A 82 -1.64 24.09 -1.47
C ALA A 82 -3.18 24.06 -1.58
N TYR A 83 -3.75 22.94 -2.03
CA TYR A 83 -5.19 22.73 -2.04
C TYR A 83 -5.57 21.40 -1.42
N SER A 84 -6.80 21.32 -0.94
CA SER A 84 -7.44 20.09 -0.48
C SER A 84 -8.75 19.85 -1.23
N PHE A 85 -9.21 18.61 -1.25
CA PHE A 85 -10.54 18.27 -1.74
C PHE A 85 -11.59 18.50 -0.65
N PRO A 86 -12.80 18.95 -1.00
CA PRO A 86 -13.92 18.87 -0.08
C PRO A 86 -14.22 17.41 0.27
N LYS A 87 -14.80 17.18 1.45
CA LYS A 87 -15.24 15.86 1.88
C LYS A 87 -16.64 15.56 1.33
N ALA A 88 -16.83 14.36 0.81
CA ALA A 88 -18.14 13.81 0.51
C ALA A 88 -18.90 13.47 1.81
N THR A 89 -20.16 13.02 1.70
CA THR A 89 -21.01 12.69 2.86
C THR A 89 -20.49 11.51 3.68
N ASP A 90 -19.70 10.63 3.08
CA ASP A 90 -19.03 9.50 3.72
C ASP A 90 -17.66 9.87 4.33
N GLY A 91 -17.24 11.14 4.23
CA GLY A 91 -15.98 11.65 4.74
C GLY A 91 -14.78 11.49 3.81
N LEU A 92 -14.94 10.83 2.66
CA LEU A 92 -13.88 10.65 1.67
C LEU A 92 -13.66 11.92 0.82
N PRO A 93 -12.49 12.09 0.18
CA PRO A 93 -12.23 13.20 -0.74
C PRO A 93 -13.15 13.15 -1.96
N SER A 94 -13.77 14.29 -2.31
CA SER A 94 -14.65 14.43 -3.47
C SER A 94 -13.92 15.11 -4.62
N PHE A 95 -13.47 14.33 -5.62
CA PHE A 95 -12.63 14.85 -6.70
C PHE A 95 -12.87 14.22 -8.07
N TRP A 96 -13.90 13.37 -8.22
CA TRP A 96 -14.15 12.58 -9.41
C TRP A 96 -15.64 12.49 -9.78
N ARG A 97 -15.91 12.09 -11.03
CA ARG A 97 -17.24 11.74 -11.56
C ARG A 97 -17.14 10.64 -12.60
N HIS A 98 -18.07 9.69 -12.55
CA HIS A 98 -18.19 8.62 -13.54
C HIS A 98 -18.83 9.10 -14.82
N TYR A 99 -18.33 8.63 -15.97
CA TYR A 99 -19.03 8.63 -17.24
C TYR A 99 -19.33 7.18 -17.62
N ARG A 100 -20.53 6.72 -17.28
CA ARG A 100 -20.99 5.34 -17.46
C ARG A 100 -22.47 5.36 -17.89
N PRO A 101 -22.79 5.81 -19.11
CA PRO A 101 -24.20 5.99 -19.53
C PRO A 101 -25.05 4.72 -19.41
N ASN A 102 -24.44 3.55 -19.63
CA ASN A 102 -25.13 2.27 -19.57
C ASN A 102 -25.07 1.60 -18.18
N GLY A 103 -24.34 2.15 -17.23
CA GLY A 103 -24.05 1.50 -15.96
C GLY A 103 -23.13 0.29 -16.09
N SER A 104 -22.81 -0.33 -14.97
CA SER A 104 -22.10 -1.61 -14.91
C SER A 104 -23.00 -2.76 -15.36
N PRO A 105 -22.44 -3.88 -15.83
CA PRO A 105 -23.20 -5.12 -15.96
C PRO A 105 -23.76 -5.55 -14.60
N ALA A 106 -24.62 -6.55 -14.59
CA ALA A 106 -25.11 -7.12 -13.33
C ALA A 106 -23.95 -7.75 -12.56
N LEU A 107 -23.57 -7.13 -11.43
CA LEU A 107 -22.53 -7.57 -10.51
C LEU A 107 -23.13 -7.84 -9.13
N LYS A 108 -22.53 -8.75 -8.38
CA LYS A 108 -22.97 -9.13 -7.03
C LYS A 108 -23.13 -7.93 -6.10
N TYR A 109 -22.22 -6.95 -6.19
CA TYR A 109 -22.21 -5.77 -5.34
C TYR A 109 -22.73 -4.50 -6.01
N GLY A 110 -23.31 -4.65 -7.20
CA GLY A 110 -24.09 -3.62 -7.91
C GLY A 110 -23.29 -2.76 -8.88
N GLY A 111 -21.98 -2.59 -8.71
CA GLY A 111 -21.16 -1.76 -9.58
C GLY A 111 -21.61 -0.29 -9.63
N ILE A 112 -21.38 0.36 -10.76
CA ILE A 112 -21.71 1.77 -11.02
C ILE A 112 -23.09 1.86 -11.67
N ALA A 113 -24.00 2.63 -11.10
CA ALA A 113 -25.30 2.92 -11.71
C ALA A 113 -25.14 3.71 -13.02
N ALA A 114 -26.11 3.59 -13.94
CA ALA A 114 -26.13 4.37 -15.16
C ALA A 114 -26.06 5.87 -14.84
N THR A 115 -25.10 6.57 -15.48
CA THR A 115 -24.93 8.01 -15.30
C THR A 115 -25.74 8.79 -16.33
N SER A 116 -26.00 10.07 -16.04
CA SER A 116 -26.64 10.95 -17.01
C SER A 116 -25.73 11.19 -18.24
N ASP A 117 -26.30 11.30 -19.44
CA ASP A 117 -25.61 11.71 -20.65
C ASP A 117 -25.20 13.21 -20.64
N ALA A 118 -25.54 13.94 -19.58
CA ALA A 118 -25.18 15.34 -19.43
C ALA A 118 -23.66 15.48 -19.22
N THR A 119 -22.97 16.05 -20.21
CA THR A 119 -21.52 16.22 -20.24
C THR A 119 -21.06 17.66 -19.97
N ARG A 120 -21.96 18.53 -19.55
CA ARG A 120 -21.69 19.93 -19.22
C ARG A 120 -21.79 20.19 -17.72
N ASN A 121 -21.04 21.19 -17.25
CA ASN A 121 -21.01 21.62 -15.85
C ASN A 121 -20.51 20.53 -14.89
N TRP A 122 -19.49 19.80 -15.31
CA TRP A 122 -18.75 18.90 -14.44
C TRP A 122 -17.74 19.70 -13.63
N ASP A 123 -18.28 20.50 -12.70
CA ASP A 123 -17.47 21.40 -11.88
C ASP A 123 -16.87 20.63 -10.69
N PHE A 124 -15.62 20.96 -10.35
CA PHE A 124 -14.88 20.42 -9.23
C PHE A 124 -14.42 21.55 -8.30
N ALA A 125 -14.66 21.36 -7.00
CA ALA A 125 -14.23 22.29 -5.98
C ALA A 125 -12.84 21.92 -5.43
N LEU A 126 -12.03 22.94 -5.18
CA LEU A 126 -10.81 22.84 -4.37
C LEU A 126 -10.89 23.84 -3.22
N GLN A 127 -10.42 23.45 -2.06
CA GLN A 127 -10.33 24.31 -0.87
C GLN A 127 -8.88 24.74 -0.65
N PRO A 128 -8.61 25.97 -0.17
CA PRO A 128 -7.24 26.40 0.07
C PRO A 128 -6.66 25.62 1.24
N ASP A 129 -5.46 25.09 1.05
CA ASP A 129 -4.66 24.49 2.11
C ASP A 129 -3.54 25.46 2.53
N ARG A 130 -3.45 25.76 3.81
CA ARG A 130 -2.48 26.70 4.35
C ARG A 130 -1.17 26.04 4.79
N HIS A 131 -0.98 24.76 4.49
CA HIS A 131 0.26 24.09 4.83
C HIS A 131 1.45 24.68 4.03
N ASP A 132 2.52 24.99 4.75
CA ASP A 132 3.80 25.36 4.12
C ASP A 132 4.54 24.09 3.70
N SER A 133 4.52 23.78 2.41
CA SER A 133 5.17 22.60 1.82
C SER A 133 6.66 22.48 2.15
N ARG A 134 7.34 23.60 2.44
CA ARG A 134 8.77 23.60 2.83
C ARG A 134 9.03 22.96 4.19
N ARG A 135 8.01 22.80 5.03
CA ARG A 135 8.13 22.17 6.36
C ARG A 135 8.10 20.65 6.32
N GLY A 136 7.83 20.08 5.16
CA GLY A 136 7.58 18.65 5.05
C GLY A 136 6.24 18.24 5.68
N PHE A 137 5.90 16.97 5.60
CA PHE A 137 4.67 16.42 6.15
C PHE A 137 4.82 14.94 6.47
N GLN A 138 3.85 14.39 7.20
CA GLN A 138 3.73 12.96 7.49
C GLN A 138 2.49 12.39 6.78
N MET A 139 2.61 11.17 6.27
CA MET A 139 1.53 10.38 5.69
C MET A 139 1.36 9.08 6.47
N LEU A 140 0.11 8.68 6.72
CA LEU A 140 -0.22 7.34 7.19
C LEU A 140 -0.28 6.39 5.99
N VAL A 141 0.40 5.24 6.10
CA VAL A 141 0.38 4.21 5.07
C VAL A 141 -0.15 2.92 5.69
N PHE A 142 -1.37 2.59 5.32
CA PHE A 142 -2.06 1.36 5.68
C PHE A 142 -2.08 0.44 4.47
N THR A 143 -2.18 -0.85 4.72
CA THR A 143 -2.39 -1.88 3.69
C THR A 143 -3.06 -3.08 4.33
N ASP A 144 -3.74 -3.88 3.53
CA ASP A 144 -4.26 -5.19 3.94
C ASP A 144 -5.03 -5.09 5.27
N SER A 145 -6.00 -4.18 5.36
CA SER A 145 -6.92 -4.13 6.50
C SER A 145 -7.83 -5.36 6.51
N GLN A 146 -8.17 -5.84 5.34
CA GLN A 146 -8.67 -7.17 4.96
C GLN A 146 -9.70 -7.73 5.93
N THR A 147 -10.71 -6.89 6.23
CA THR A 147 -11.79 -7.24 7.15
C THR A 147 -12.81 -8.14 6.47
N ALA A 148 -13.09 -9.32 7.01
CA ALA A 148 -14.10 -10.27 6.50
C ALA A 148 -15.46 -10.10 7.19
N SER A 149 -15.55 -9.27 8.22
CA SER A 149 -16.76 -9.11 9.04
C SER A 149 -16.77 -7.78 9.80
N LEU A 150 -17.94 -7.39 10.32
CA LEU A 150 -18.07 -6.27 11.26
C LEU A 150 -17.22 -6.46 12.54
N LYS A 151 -16.97 -7.71 12.92
CA LYS A 151 -16.11 -8.03 14.06
C LYS A 151 -14.66 -7.65 13.76
N ASP A 152 -14.15 -7.94 12.56
CA ASP A 152 -12.79 -7.58 12.15
C ASP A 152 -12.65 -6.07 11.99
N ILE A 153 -13.70 -5.38 11.50
CA ILE A 153 -13.77 -3.91 11.53
C ILE A 153 -13.65 -3.38 12.96
N GLY A 154 -14.26 -4.07 13.94
CA GLY A 154 -14.10 -3.75 15.36
C GLY A 154 -12.64 -3.94 15.84
N TYR A 155 -11.94 -4.97 15.39
CA TYR A 155 -10.52 -5.16 15.69
C TYR A 155 -9.65 -4.07 15.03
N TYR A 156 -9.92 -3.74 13.77
CA TYR A 156 -9.27 -2.64 13.05
C TYR A 156 -9.48 -1.31 13.78
N GLN A 157 -10.71 -1.00 14.18
CA GLN A 157 -11.02 0.21 14.94
C GLN A 157 -10.23 0.27 16.25
N GLN A 158 -10.27 -0.80 17.05
CA GLN A 158 -9.67 -0.81 18.39
C GLN A 158 -8.15 -0.76 18.35
N SER A 159 -7.52 -1.51 17.44
CA SER A 159 -6.05 -1.70 17.46
C SER A 159 -5.28 -0.77 16.53
N ILE A 160 -5.89 -0.28 15.45
CA ILE A 160 -5.20 0.53 14.44
C ILE A 160 -5.70 1.98 14.48
N VAL A 161 -7.02 2.22 14.36
CA VAL A 161 -7.55 3.57 14.15
C VAL A 161 -7.69 4.35 15.46
N ALA A 162 -8.38 3.82 16.47
CA ALA A 162 -8.68 4.53 17.70
C ALA A 162 -7.44 5.11 18.42
N PRO A 163 -6.28 4.42 18.47
CA PRO A 163 -5.07 4.99 19.05
C PRO A 163 -4.52 6.22 18.31
N LEU A 164 -4.91 6.42 17.05
CA LEU A 164 -4.44 7.51 16.19
C LEU A 164 -5.39 8.71 16.16
N VAL A 165 -6.66 8.51 16.51
CA VAL A 165 -7.68 9.59 16.50
C VAL A 165 -7.23 10.73 17.42
N GLY A 166 -7.10 11.93 16.86
CA GLY A 166 -6.63 13.12 17.57
C GLY A 166 -5.16 13.11 17.98
N GLN A 167 -4.40 12.05 17.68
CA GLN A 167 -2.98 11.91 17.98
C GLN A 167 -2.09 12.01 16.74
N THR A 168 -2.63 11.67 15.56
CA THR A 168 -1.86 11.71 14.31
C THR A 168 -1.54 13.14 13.89
N ARG A 169 -0.34 13.33 13.33
CA ARG A 169 0.09 14.58 12.68
C ARG A 169 0.08 14.44 11.15
N ALA A 170 -0.39 13.31 10.65
CA ALA A 170 -0.45 13.05 9.23
C ALA A 170 -1.36 14.06 8.52
N ARG A 171 -0.96 14.46 7.32
CA ARG A 171 -1.75 15.36 6.47
C ARG A 171 -2.65 14.61 5.52
N LEU A 172 -2.28 13.38 5.20
CA LEU A 172 -3.06 12.47 4.38
C LEU A 172 -2.76 11.02 4.78
N GLY A 173 -3.59 10.11 4.35
CA GLY A 173 -3.39 8.69 4.52
C GLY A 173 -3.79 7.91 3.28
N THR A 174 -3.30 6.67 3.20
CA THR A 174 -3.66 5.73 2.15
C THR A 174 -3.88 4.33 2.70
N THR A 175 -4.73 3.56 2.02
CA THR A 175 -4.78 2.11 2.12
C THR A 175 -4.35 1.51 0.78
N LEU A 176 -3.28 0.73 0.78
CA LEU A 176 -2.68 0.12 -0.40
C LEU A 176 -3.33 -1.24 -0.71
N GLY A 177 -4.65 -1.25 -0.91
CA GLY A 177 -5.41 -2.43 -1.29
C GLY A 177 -5.79 -3.37 -0.16
N ASP A 178 -6.60 -4.36 -0.53
CA ASP A 178 -7.20 -5.35 0.36
C ASP A 178 -7.88 -4.68 1.56
N ILE A 179 -8.77 -3.72 1.23
CA ILE A 179 -9.53 -2.97 2.23
C ILE A 179 -10.45 -3.91 3.01
N VAL A 180 -11.10 -4.82 2.27
CA VAL A 180 -11.95 -5.90 2.80
C VAL A 180 -11.45 -7.25 2.31
N ASN A 181 -12.05 -8.35 2.80
CA ASN A 181 -11.76 -9.72 2.37
C ASN A 181 -12.94 -10.29 1.58
N ASP A 182 -13.01 -9.97 0.28
CA ASP A 182 -14.01 -10.40 -0.71
C ASP A 182 -15.48 -9.94 -0.46
N ASP A 183 -15.79 -9.34 0.67
CA ASP A 183 -17.14 -8.82 0.93
C ASP A 183 -17.18 -7.29 0.80
N LEU A 184 -17.46 -6.79 -0.41
CA LEU A 184 -17.48 -5.37 -0.71
C LEU A 184 -18.63 -4.61 -0.02
N THR A 185 -19.61 -5.31 0.56
CA THR A 185 -20.68 -4.66 1.37
C THR A 185 -20.14 -4.02 2.64
N LEU A 186 -18.91 -4.36 3.05
CA LEU A 186 -18.25 -3.83 4.25
C LEU A 186 -17.63 -2.44 4.04
N TYR A 187 -17.47 -1.95 2.80
CA TYR A 187 -16.85 -0.64 2.53
C TYR A 187 -17.45 0.53 3.33
N PRO A 188 -18.77 0.69 3.44
CA PRO A 188 -19.32 1.80 4.24
C PRO A 188 -18.92 1.72 5.71
N ALA A 189 -18.83 0.52 6.28
CA ALA A 189 -18.50 0.32 7.69
C ALA A 189 -17.02 0.60 7.97
N ILE A 190 -16.10 0.09 7.15
CA ILE A 190 -14.66 0.33 7.33
C ILE A 190 -14.31 1.79 7.03
N ASN A 191 -14.92 2.42 6.01
CA ASN A 191 -14.71 3.83 5.69
C ASN A 191 -15.14 4.74 6.83
N LYS A 192 -16.27 4.44 7.48
CA LYS A 192 -16.72 5.17 8.67
C LYS A 192 -15.66 5.17 9.77
N VAL A 193 -14.99 4.03 9.99
CA VAL A 193 -13.91 3.91 10.99
C VAL A 193 -12.67 4.67 10.52
N THR A 194 -12.21 4.44 9.29
CA THR A 194 -10.99 5.07 8.76
C THR A 194 -11.09 6.60 8.76
N THR A 195 -12.25 7.16 8.42
CA THR A 195 -12.46 8.61 8.37
C THR A 195 -12.49 9.29 9.75
N GLU A 196 -12.59 8.52 10.87
CA GLU A 196 -12.39 9.04 12.23
C GLU A 196 -10.98 9.64 12.43
N LEU A 197 -9.99 9.23 11.64
CA LEU A 197 -8.64 9.81 11.62
C LEU A 197 -8.63 11.29 11.25
N GLY A 198 -9.65 11.79 10.58
CA GLY A 198 -9.85 13.21 10.28
C GLY A 198 -8.99 13.77 9.13
N VAL A 199 -8.13 12.97 8.52
CA VAL A 199 -7.26 13.35 7.39
C VAL A 199 -7.86 12.87 6.06
N PRO A 200 -7.56 13.52 4.91
CA PRO A 200 -7.92 13.00 3.59
C PRO A 200 -7.33 11.61 3.38
N TRP A 201 -8.15 10.67 2.92
CA TRP A 201 -7.76 9.28 2.77
C TRP A 201 -7.90 8.82 1.32
N PHE A 202 -6.85 8.23 0.78
CA PHE A 202 -6.76 7.77 -0.60
C PHE A 202 -6.62 6.26 -0.63
N HIS A 203 -7.25 5.59 -1.62
CA HIS A 203 -7.30 4.14 -1.68
C HIS A 203 -6.69 3.63 -2.98
N VAL A 204 -6.04 2.47 -2.88
CA VAL A 204 -5.65 1.61 -3.99
C VAL A 204 -6.48 0.34 -3.89
N PRO A 205 -6.98 -0.25 -4.97
CA PRO A 205 -7.61 -1.56 -4.90
C PRO A 205 -6.58 -2.67 -4.67
N GLY A 206 -7.00 -3.75 -4.01
CA GLY A 206 -6.24 -4.99 -3.90
C GLY A 206 -7.00 -6.17 -4.52
N ASN A 207 -6.42 -7.36 -4.47
CA ASN A 207 -7.05 -8.53 -5.09
C ASN A 207 -8.29 -9.03 -4.34
N HIS A 208 -8.49 -8.65 -3.09
CA HIS A 208 -9.71 -8.93 -2.33
C HIS A 208 -10.79 -7.84 -2.47
N ASP A 209 -10.51 -6.79 -3.25
CA ASP A 209 -11.46 -5.71 -3.56
C ASP A 209 -12.17 -5.90 -4.91
N LEU A 210 -12.00 -7.08 -5.56
CA LEU A 210 -12.51 -7.36 -6.89
C LEU A 210 -13.98 -7.81 -6.90
N ASP A 211 -14.70 -7.43 -7.94
CA ASP A 211 -15.94 -8.07 -8.36
C ASP A 211 -15.63 -9.43 -9.03
N PHE A 212 -15.46 -10.50 -8.25
CA PHE A 212 -15.04 -11.83 -8.73
C PHE A 212 -16.04 -12.52 -9.67
N ASP A 213 -17.21 -11.96 -9.85
CA ASP A 213 -18.24 -12.38 -10.82
C ASP A 213 -18.19 -11.56 -12.11
N ALA A 214 -17.27 -10.60 -12.23
CA ALA A 214 -17.04 -9.87 -13.48
C ALA A 214 -16.54 -10.82 -14.59
N ALA A 215 -17.00 -10.54 -15.82
CA ALA A 215 -16.63 -11.34 -16.99
C ALA A 215 -15.24 -11.01 -17.55
N SER A 216 -14.71 -9.82 -17.22
CA SER A 216 -13.39 -9.33 -17.65
C SER A 216 -12.85 -8.32 -16.65
N ASP A 217 -11.58 -7.97 -16.81
CA ASP A 217 -10.88 -6.97 -16.00
C ASP A 217 -11.53 -5.57 -16.07
N ASP A 218 -12.13 -5.21 -17.20
CA ASP A 218 -12.79 -3.90 -17.39
C ASP A 218 -13.86 -3.60 -16.32
N HIS A 219 -14.47 -4.66 -15.77
CA HIS A 219 -15.55 -4.57 -14.80
C HIS A 219 -15.18 -5.11 -13.41
N SER A 220 -13.96 -5.60 -13.24
CA SER A 220 -13.51 -6.27 -12.01
C SER A 220 -13.45 -5.34 -10.80
N LEU A 221 -13.45 -4.03 -11.01
CA LEU A 221 -13.39 -3.00 -9.97
C LEU A 221 -14.59 -2.04 -9.99
N ASP A 222 -15.67 -2.36 -10.69
CA ASP A 222 -16.79 -1.40 -10.81
C ASP A 222 -17.44 -1.09 -9.45
N SER A 223 -17.57 -2.07 -8.55
CA SER A 223 -18.09 -1.84 -7.19
C SER A 223 -17.10 -1.02 -6.33
N TRP A 224 -15.80 -1.25 -6.47
CA TRP A 224 -14.77 -0.45 -5.82
C TRP A 224 -14.76 0.99 -6.36
N ARG A 225 -14.74 1.16 -7.70
CA ARG A 225 -14.78 2.48 -8.36
C ARG A 225 -16.01 3.29 -7.98
N ASN A 226 -17.14 2.64 -7.75
CA ASN A 226 -18.37 3.30 -7.32
C ASN A 226 -18.21 4.03 -5.97
N ILE A 227 -17.34 3.55 -5.09
CA ILE A 227 -17.10 4.11 -3.74
C ILE A 227 -15.88 5.04 -3.72
N TYR A 228 -14.77 4.64 -4.35
CA TYR A 228 -13.48 5.30 -4.22
C TYR A 228 -13.07 6.13 -5.44
N GLY A 229 -13.77 5.97 -6.56
CA GLY A 229 -13.51 6.71 -7.80
C GLY A 229 -12.44 6.07 -8.68
N PRO A 230 -11.50 6.87 -9.21
CA PRO A 230 -10.48 6.35 -10.13
C PRO A 230 -9.55 5.36 -9.42
N ASP A 231 -9.27 4.24 -10.08
CA ASP A 231 -8.33 3.23 -9.63
C ASP A 231 -6.87 3.60 -9.92
N THR A 232 -6.67 4.60 -10.78
CA THR A 232 -5.37 5.13 -11.17
C THR A 232 -5.44 6.66 -11.19
N TYR A 233 -4.69 7.31 -10.31
CA TYR A 233 -4.75 8.77 -10.15
C TYR A 233 -3.49 9.32 -9.47
N ALA A 234 -3.38 10.64 -9.38
CA ALA A 234 -2.27 11.31 -8.72
C ALA A 234 -2.73 12.40 -7.73
N VAL A 235 -1.91 12.61 -6.71
CA VAL A 235 -2.08 13.62 -5.66
C VAL A 235 -0.74 14.30 -5.43
N GLU A 236 -0.72 15.63 -5.39
CA GLU A 236 0.47 16.39 -5.03
C GLU A 236 0.34 16.92 -3.61
N GLU A 237 1.38 16.74 -2.81
CA GLU A 237 1.45 17.23 -1.43
C GLU A 237 2.89 17.55 -1.04
N GLY A 238 3.11 18.73 -0.48
CA GLY A 238 4.39 19.10 0.12
C GLY A 238 5.59 19.04 -0.82
N GLY A 239 5.42 19.24 -2.12
CA GLY A 239 6.48 19.12 -3.12
C GLY A 239 6.75 17.68 -3.57
N ALA A 240 6.02 16.68 -3.07
CA ALA A 240 6.04 15.31 -3.57
C ALA A 240 4.84 15.04 -4.50
N SER A 241 4.98 14.05 -5.38
CA SER A 241 3.91 13.51 -6.23
C SER A 241 3.63 12.07 -5.82
N PHE A 242 2.39 11.78 -5.49
CA PHE A 242 1.90 10.45 -5.19
C PHE A 242 1.09 9.96 -6.38
N VAL A 243 1.42 8.79 -6.91
CA VAL A 243 0.67 8.12 -7.97
C VAL A 243 0.15 6.82 -7.40
N PHE A 244 -1.15 6.67 -7.34
CA PHE A 244 -1.84 5.48 -6.89
C PHE A 244 -2.26 4.67 -8.11
N LEU A 245 -1.91 3.37 -8.12
CA LEU A 245 -2.06 2.50 -9.27
C LEU A 245 -2.83 1.24 -8.87
N ASP A 246 -3.87 0.94 -9.61
CA ASP A 246 -4.39 -0.42 -9.68
C ASP A 246 -3.36 -1.29 -10.39
N ASP A 247 -2.84 -2.27 -9.69
CA ASP A 247 -1.88 -3.21 -10.24
C ASP A 247 -2.38 -4.67 -10.17
N VAL A 248 -3.69 -4.83 -10.02
CA VAL A 248 -4.35 -6.14 -9.99
C VAL A 248 -5.02 -6.41 -11.33
N VAL A 249 -4.39 -7.18 -12.19
CA VAL A 249 -4.97 -7.58 -13.47
C VAL A 249 -5.79 -8.85 -13.29
N TYR A 250 -7.11 -8.72 -13.44
CA TYR A 250 -8.06 -9.81 -13.22
C TYR A 250 -8.23 -10.69 -14.46
N ASP A 251 -8.18 -12.00 -14.26
CA ASP A 251 -8.55 -13.00 -15.27
C ASP A 251 -9.46 -14.08 -14.65
N PRO A 252 -10.77 -14.09 -14.96
CA PRO A 252 -11.72 -15.05 -14.39
C PRO A 252 -11.37 -16.52 -14.67
N LYS A 253 -10.52 -16.79 -15.68
CA LYS A 253 -10.11 -18.14 -16.09
C LYS A 253 -8.81 -18.59 -15.41
N ALA A 254 -8.01 -17.69 -14.89
CA ALA A 254 -6.74 -18.00 -14.22
C ALA A 254 -6.94 -18.57 -12.80
N ARG A 255 -5.86 -19.10 -12.23
CA ARG A 255 -5.77 -19.52 -10.82
C ARG A 255 -4.39 -19.16 -10.26
N PRO A 256 -4.31 -18.20 -9.34
CA PRO A 256 -5.39 -17.31 -8.86
C PRO A 256 -6.00 -16.51 -10.03
N LYS A 257 -7.18 -15.93 -9.82
CA LYS A 257 -7.89 -15.16 -10.86
C LYS A 257 -7.28 -13.78 -11.14
N TYR A 258 -6.07 -13.54 -10.70
CA TYR A 258 -5.36 -12.28 -10.89
C TYR A 258 -3.85 -12.49 -10.97
N VAL A 259 -3.16 -11.49 -11.47
CA VAL A 259 -1.71 -11.33 -11.44
C VAL A 259 -1.38 -9.85 -11.32
N GLY A 260 -0.27 -9.51 -10.69
CA GLY A 260 0.23 -8.13 -10.68
C GLY A 260 0.59 -7.66 -12.09
N GLY A 261 0.31 -6.41 -12.40
CA GLY A 261 0.59 -5.82 -13.72
C GLY A 261 -0.17 -4.52 -13.93
N LEU A 262 0.02 -3.89 -15.08
CA LEU A 262 -0.62 -2.62 -15.43
C LEU A 262 -1.31 -2.72 -16.79
N ARG A 263 -2.42 -2.00 -16.93
CA ARG A 263 -3.17 -1.87 -18.19
C ARG A 263 -2.58 -0.77 -19.07
N GLU A 264 -2.95 -0.76 -20.34
CA GLU A 264 -2.46 0.22 -21.33
C GLU A 264 -2.93 1.66 -21.01
N ASP A 265 -4.15 1.85 -20.51
CA ASP A 265 -4.66 3.15 -20.08
C ASP A 265 -3.83 3.75 -18.93
N GLN A 266 -3.38 2.92 -18.00
CA GLN A 266 -2.51 3.33 -16.90
C GLN A 266 -1.12 3.76 -17.38
N PHE A 267 -0.55 3.05 -18.36
CA PHE A 267 0.70 3.50 -19.00
C PHE A 267 0.52 4.83 -19.76
N ALA A 268 -0.62 5.04 -20.42
CA ALA A 268 -0.94 6.31 -21.06
C ALA A 268 -1.06 7.45 -20.04
N PHE A 269 -1.75 7.22 -18.91
CA PHE A 269 -1.83 8.18 -17.81
C PHE A 269 -0.45 8.50 -17.25
N LEU A 270 0.35 7.49 -16.92
CA LEU A 270 1.70 7.65 -16.40
C LEU A 270 2.58 8.47 -17.35
N ALA A 271 2.60 8.12 -18.64
CA ALA A 271 3.38 8.85 -19.65
C ALA A 271 2.95 10.33 -19.74
N SER A 272 1.65 10.60 -19.67
CA SER A 272 1.09 11.96 -19.70
C SER A 272 1.45 12.75 -18.44
N TYR A 273 1.31 12.14 -17.26
CA TYR A 273 1.55 12.79 -15.97
C TYR A 273 3.04 13.05 -15.73
N LEU A 274 3.87 12.03 -15.91
CA LEU A 274 5.32 12.09 -15.65
C LEU A 274 6.07 13.05 -16.59
N LYS A 275 5.56 13.27 -17.79
CA LYS A 275 6.13 14.25 -18.75
C LYS A 275 6.15 15.67 -18.19
N GLY A 276 5.18 16.03 -17.35
CA GLY A 276 5.05 17.36 -16.74
C GLY A 276 5.81 17.56 -15.45
N LEU A 277 6.37 16.49 -14.86
CA LEU A 277 7.02 16.53 -13.55
C LEU A 277 8.52 16.85 -13.64
N HIS A 278 8.98 17.63 -12.67
CA HIS A 278 10.42 17.88 -12.48
C HIS A 278 11.12 16.59 -11.98
N LYS A 279 12.25 16.23 -12.56
CA LYS A 279 12.94 14.95 -12.30
C LYS A 279 13.57 14.83 -10.92
N ASP A 280 13.77 15.94 -10.21
CA ASP A 280 14.26 15.95 -8.83
C ASP A 280 13.13 15.84 -7.78
N ARG A 281 11.85 15.95 -8.21
CA ARG A 281 10.69 15.81 -7.33
C ARG A 281 10.64 14.40 -6.76
N LEU A 282 10.29 14.26 -5.49
CA LEU A 282 10.00 12.94 -4.92
C LEU A 282 8.73 12.38 -5.60
N LEU A 283 8.86 11.22 -6.20
CA LEU A 283 7.78 10.46 -6.81
C LEU A 283 7.51 9.21 -5.96
N VAL A 284 6.33 9.11 -5.39
CA VAL A 284 5.89 7.95 -4.62
C VAL A 284 4.82 7.21 -5.40
N LEU A 285 5.04 5.94 -5.68
CA LEU A 285 4.03 5.05 -6.25
C LEU A 285 3.42 4.23 -5.12
N GLY A 286 2.10 4.26 -5.02
CA GLY A 286 1.33 3.38 -4.13
C GLY A 286 0.61 2.34 -4.97
N MET A 287 0.82 1.06 -4.68
CA MET A 287 0.20 -0.08 -5.36
C MET A 287 -0.04 -1.21 -4.35
N HIS A 288 -0.73 -2.26 -4.75
CA HIS A 288 -1.03 -3.36 -3.86
C HIS A 288 -0.02 -4.51 -3.97
N ILE A 289 0.13 -5.09 -5.16
CA ILE A 289 1.03 -6.23 -5.40
C ILE A 289 2.47 -5.73 -5.56
N PRO A 290 3.45 -6.30 -4.84
CA PRO A 290 4.82 -5.85 -4.95
C PRO A 290 5.43 -6.14 -6.34
N LEU A 291 6.38 -5.29 -6.75
CA LEU A 291 7.12 -5.44 -8.00
C LEU A 291 8.08 -6.64 -8.00
N PHE A 292 8.49 -7.12 -6.83
CA PHE A 292 9.26 -8.36 -6.72
C PHE A 292 8.34 -9.58 -6.71
N ASP A 293 8.87 -10.75 -7.07
CA ASP A 293 8.10 -11.99 -7.03
C ASP A 293 7.93 -12.47 -5.58
N ALA A 294 6.74 -12.27 -5.01
CA ALA A 294 6.41 -12.65 -3.63
C ALA A 294 6.31 -14.17 -3.42
N ALA A 295 6.22 -14.96 -4.49
CA ALA A 295 6.19 -16.42 -4.43
C ALA A 295 7.37 -17.01 -5.22
N PRO A 296 8.26 -17.81 -4.59
CA PRO A 296 9.43 -18.36 -5.27
C PRO A 296 9.08 -19.15 -6.55
N GLY A 297 9.76 -18.84 -7.65
CA GLY A 297 9.62 -19.55 -8.92
C GLY A 297 8.30 -19.27 -9.68
N ARG A 298 7.54 -18.28 -9.26
CA ARG A 298 6.31 -17.84 -9.94
C ARG A 298 6.35 -16.32 -10.19
N GLU A 299 6.06 -15.92 -11.42
CA GLU A 299 5.82 -14.53 -11.76
C GLU A 299 4.54 -14.05 -11.06
N THR A 300 4.68 -13.25 -10.01
CA THR A 300 3.55 -12.69 -9.27
C THR A 300 3.19 -11.29 -9.75
N PHE A 301 4.13 -10.61 -10.40
CA PHE A 301 3.94 -9.37 -11.13
C PHE A 301 4.48 -9.53 -12.55
N ARG A 302 3.71 -9.14 -13.57
CA ARG A 302 4.12 -9.25 -14.99
C ARG A 302 5.45 -8.52 -15.22
N HIS A 303 6.51 -9.27 -15.48
CA HIS A 303 7.86 -8.70 -15.65
C HIS A 303 7.95 -7.72 -16.81
N ALA A 304 7.15 -7.93 -17.88
CA ALA A 304 7.07 -7.00 -19.00
C ALA A 304 6.50 -5.64 -18.58
N ASP A 305 5.46 -5.62 -17.74
CA ASP A 305 4.84 -4.39 -17.25
C ASP A 305 5.76 -3.70 -16.24
N ARG A 306 6.42 -4.47 -15.36
CA ARG A 306 7.46 -3.96 -14.47
C ARG A 306 8.58 -3.25 -15.25
N GLN A 307 9.08 -3.87 -16.34
CA GLN A 307 10.12 -3.25 -17.14
C GLN A 307 9.65 -1.96 -17.80
N ARG A 308 8.44 -1.92 -18.33
CA ARG A 308 7.86 -0.68 -18.88
C ARG A 308 7.72 0.41 -17.83
N LEU A 309 7.29 0.05 -16.62
CA LEU A 309 7.22 0.98 -15.49
C LEU A 309 8.62 1.51 -15.14
N PHE A 310 9.61 0.65 -15.03
CA PHE A 310 11.01 1.04 -14.80
C PHE A 310 11.53 2.00 -15.86
N ASP A 311 11.21 1.76 -17.13
CA ASP A 311 11.60 2.64 -18.23
C ASP A 311 10.99 4.04 -18.17
N LEU A 312 9.75 4.18 -17.65
CA LEU A 312 9.11 5.48 -17.40
C LEU A 312 9.73 6.22 -16.21
N LEU A 313 10.24 5.50 -15.21
CA LEU A 313 10.69 6.06 -13.94
C LEU A 313 12.18 6.35 -13.89
N LYS A 314 13.01 5.70 -14.70
CA LYS A 314 14.49 5.69 -14.60
C LYS A 314 15.17 7.05 -14.59
N ASP A 315 14.53 8.08 -15.17
CA ASP A 315 15.06 9.44 -15.22
C ASP A 315 14.73 10.26 -13.95
N PHE A 316 13.89 9.76 -13.06
CA PHE A 316 13.59 10.42 -11.79
C PHE A 316 14.63 10.04 -10.74
N ARG A 317 15.15 11.04 -10.04
CA ARG A 317 16.22 10.84 -9.05
C ARG A 317 15.74 10.31 -7.70
N ASN A 318 14.49 10.57 -7.37
CA ASN A 318 13.90 10.24 -6.08
C ASN A 318 12.58 9.51 -6.32
N VAL A 319 12.61 8.19 -6.33
CA VAL A 319 11.43 7.33 -6.50
C VAL A 319 11.34 6.39 -5.30
N LEU A 320 10.13 6.26 -4.77
CA LEU A 320 9.76 5.29 -3.75
C LEU A 320 8.53 4.52 -4.22
N VAL A 321 8.57 3.20 -4.11
CA VAL A 321 7.40 2.34 -4.31
C VAL A 321 6.93 1.84 -2.94
N LEU A 322 5.62 1.93 -2.69
CA LEU A 322 4.95 1.39 -1.52
C LEU A 322 3.99 0.30 -1.97
N SER A 323 4.14 -0.90 -1.44
CA SER A 323 3.32 -2.08 -1.76
C SER A 323 2.82 -2.78 -0.49
N GLY A 324 1.90 -3.74 -0.64
CA GLY A 324 1.32 -4.57 0.43
C GLY A 324 1.26 -6.03 0.04
N HIS A 325 0.08 -6.68 0.15
CA HIS A 325 -0.28 -7.98 -0.38
C HIS A 325 0.38 -9.20 0.28
N SER A 326 1.68 -9.13 0.55
CA SER A 326 2.44 -10.32 0.98
C SER A 326 2.22 -10.70 2.45
N HIS A 327 1.59 -9.84 3.25
CA HIS A 327 1.50 -9.97 4.71
C HIS A 327 2.86 -10.27 5.34
N THR A 328 3.88 -9.61 4.83
CA THR A 328 5.24 -9.59 5.35
C THR A 328 5.77 -8.17 5.24
N GLN A 329 6.88 -7.86 5.88
CA GLN A 329 7.48 -6.54 5.81
C GLN A 329 8.90 -6.64 5.29
N GLN A 330 9.26 -5.85 4.29
CA GLN A 330 10.64 -5.80 3.82
C GLN A 330 10.96 -4.56 2.97
N HIS A 331 12.23 -4.20 2.97
CA HIS A 331 12.82 -3.27 2.03
C HIS A 331 13.44 -4.04 0.86
N VAL A 332 13.10 -3.64 -0.37
CA VAL A 332 13.65 -4.20 -1.61
C VAL A 332 14.29 -3.07 -2.42
N TYR A 333 15.47 -3.33 -2.97
CA TYR A 333 16.23 -2.37 -3.76
C TYR A 333 16.46 -2.96 -5.14
N HIS A 334 15.59 -2.61 -6.09
CA HIS A 334 15.70 -3.07 -7.47
C HIS A 334 16.92 -2.49 -8.15
N GLY A 335 17.72 -3.34 -8.74
CA GLY A 335 18.96 -3.01 -9.42
C GLY A 335 18.96 -3.39 -10.90
N LYS A 336 20.14 -3.31 -11.50
CA LYS A 336 20.33 -3.63 -12.93
C LYS A 336 20.00 -5.09 -13.26
N SER A 337 20.18 -5.99 -12.31
CA SER A 337 19.84 -7.41 -12.45
C SER A 337 18.35 -7.65 -12.67
N GLU A 338 17.49 -6.77 -12.11
CA GLU A 338 16.03 -6.82 -12.28
C GLU A 338 15.51 -5.87 -13.39
N GLY A 339 16.42 -5.24 -14.15
CA GLY A 339 16.08 -4.34 -15.25
C GLY A 339 15.94 -2.87 -14.89
N TRP A 340 16.25 -2.47 -13.64
CA TRP A 340 16.28 -1.06 -13.25
C TRP A 340 17.56 -0.38 -13.70
N HIS A 341 17.43 0.73 -14.43
CA HIS A 341 18.57 1.48 -15.02
C HIS A 341 18.63 2.95 -14.56
N GLY A 342 17.99 3.30 -13.44
CA GLY A 342 18.13 4.62 -12.83
C GLY A 342 19.49 4.81 -12.13
N ASP A 343 19.78 6.04 -11.71
CA ASP A 343 21.05 6.43 -11.09
C ASP A 343 21.32 5.72 -9.75
N LYS A 344 20.27 5.38 -9.01
CA LYS A 344 20.32 4.67 -7.72
C LYS A 344 19.37 3.47 -7.79
N PRO A 345 19.57 2.42 -6.99
CA PRO A 345 18.58 1.36 -6.85
C PRO A 345 17.19 1.93 -6.53
N LEU A 346 16.16 1.40 -7.15
CA LEU A 346 14.78 1.77 -6.87
C LEU A 346 14.37 1.15 -5.53
N HIS A 347 14.02 1.98 -4.58
CA HIS A 347 13.54 1.52 -3.27
C HIS A 347 12.06 1.17 -3.36
N GLU A 348 11.73 -0.07 -3.06
CA GLU A 348 10.39 -0.55 -2.77
C GLU A 348 10.30 -0.93 -1.29
N TYR A 349 9.27 -0.44 -0.61
CA TYR A 349 8.95 -0.86 0.74
C TYR A 349 7.62 -1.59 0.75
N ASN A 350 7.69 -2.90 0.99
CA ASN A 350 6.52 -3.73 1.20
C ASN A 350 6.07 -3.60 2.65
N VAL A 351 4.91 -3.00 2.85
CA VAL A 351 4.41 -2.54 4.15
C VAL A 351 3.74 -3.69 4.88
N GLY A 352 4.01 -3.84 6.16
CA GLY A 352 3.34 -4.83 7.01
C GLY A 352 1.83 -4.56 7.14
N ALA A 353 1.04 -5.62 7.05
CA ALA A 353 -0.41 -5.62 7.02
C ALA A 353 -1.06 -5.06 8.29
N ASN A 354 -2.11 -4.25 8.16
CA ASN A 354 -2.92 -3.81 9.29
C ASN A 354 -3.62 -4.96 10.00
N CYS A 355 -4.11 -5.95 9.23
CA CYS A 355 -4.69 -7.17 9.79
C CYS A 355 -3.64 -8.15 10.33
N GLY A 356 -2.34 -7.88 10.10
CA GLY A 356 -1.28 -8.85 10.34
C GLY A 356 -1.50 -10.10 9.49
N ALA A 357 -1.88 -11.21 10.11
CA ALA A 357 -2.28 -12.42 9.40
C ALA A 357 -3.79 -12.66 9.58
N PHE A 358 -4.60 -11.94 8.79
CA PHE A 358 -6.06 -12.15 8.70
C PHE A 358 -6.80 -12.10 10.06
N TRP A 359 -6.37 -11.23 10.97
CA TRP A 359 -6.95 -11.11 12.32
C TRP A 359 -6.93 -12.43 13.10
N SER A 360 -5.91 -13.25 12.91
CA SER A 360 -5.69 -14.56 13.57
C SER A 360 -4.76 -14.45 14.78
N GLY A 361 -4.52 -15.57 15.47
CA GLY A 361 -3.59 -15.67 16.59
C GLY A 361 -4.20 -15.40 17.95
N VAL A 362 -3.34 -15.35 18.97
CA VAL A 362 -3.75 -15.26 20.37
C VAL A 362 -4.40 -13.92 20.66
N LYS A 363 -5.55 -13.95 21.33
CA LYS A 363 -6.27 -12.72 21.71
C LYS A 363 -5.68 -12.10 22.98
N ASP A 364 -5.57 -10.78 22.96
CA ASP A 364 -5.25 -9.98 24.13
C ASP A 364 -6.42 -9.88 25.13
N ALA A 365 -6.24 -9.14 26.21
CA ALA A 365 -7.27 -8.94 27.24
C ALA A 365 -8.53 -8.21 26.72
N ALA A 366 -8.43 -7.46 25.63
CA ALA A 366 -9.57 -6.80 24.96
C ALA A 366 -10.25 -7.74 23.94
N GLY A 367 -9.74 -8.94 23.74
CA GLY A 367 -10.24 -9.93 22.79
C GLY A 367 -9.80 -9.66 21.34
N VAL A 368 -8.82 -8.78 21.12
CA VAL A 368 -8.25 -8.49 19.81
C VAL A 368 -7.10 -9.46 19.53
N PRO A 369 -7.08 -10.16 18.37
CA PRO A 369 -5.98 -11.03 18.00
C PRO A 369 -4.64 -10.28 17.89
N ASP A 370 -3.54 -10.89 18.30
CA ASP A 370 -2.19 -10.31 18.12
C ASP A 370 -1.76 -10.29 16.65
N SER A 371 -2.21 -11.27 15.89
CA SER A 371 -2.16 -11.30 14.43
C SER A 371 -0.76 -11.08 13.86
N THR A 372 0.20 -11.87 14.35
CA THR A 372 1.59 -11.85 13.88
C THR A 372 1.67 -12.39 12.45
N MET A 373 2.33 -11.65 11.55
CA MET A 373 2.58 -12.06 10.16
C MET A 373 3.55 -13.24 10.08
N SER A 374 3.58 -13.95 8.95
CA SER A 374 4.38 -15.17 8.77
C SER A 374 5.89 -14.97 8.93
N ASP A 375 6.40 -13.75 8.69
CA ASP A 375 7.79 -13.35 8.93
C ASP A 375 8.10 -12.99 10.39
N GLY A 376 7.12 -13.09 11.28
CA GLY A 376 7.23 -12.75 12.70
C GLY A 376 7.01 -11.27 13.03
N THR A 377 6.64 -10.43 12.05
CA THR A 377 6.28 -9.02 12.29
C THR A 377 4.87 -8.92 12.87
N PRO A 378 4.66 -8.23 14.01
CA PRO A 378 3.33 -7.97 14.53
C PRO A 378 2.53 -7.05 13.60
N LYS A 379 1.18 -7.13 13.61
CA LYS A 379 0.30 -6.20 12.90
C LYS A 379 0.62 -4.74 13.22
N GLY A 380 0.42 -3.86 12.24
CA GLY A 380 0.73 -2.45 12.43
C GLY A 380 0.46 -1.60 11.19
N TYR A 381 1.18 -0.52 11.04
CA TYR A 381 1.08 0.41 9.92
C TYR A 381 2.40 1.16 9.74
N ALA A 382 2.58 1.75 8.56
CA ALA A 382 3.74 2.59 8.32
C ALA A 382 3.42 4.09 8.41
N LEU A 383 4.46 4.88 8.68
CA LEU A 383 4.50 6.32 8.54
C LEU A 383 5.54 6.68 7.47
N LEU A 384 5.16 7.55 6.55
CA LEU A 384 6.07 8.17 5.59
C LEU A 384 6.22 9.64 5.97
N ASP A 385 7.40 10.01 6.45
CA ASP A 385 7.78 11.40 6.68
C ASP A 385 8.48 11.92 5.43
N VAL A 386 7.94 12.96 4.80
CA VAL A 386 8.52 13.64 3.64
C VAL A 386 9.05 14.99 4.09
N ALA A 387 10.35 15.23 3.87
CA ALA A 387 10.97 16.52 4.17
C ALA A 387 10.76 17.52 3.02
N GLY A 388 10.83 18.81 3.31
CA GLY A 388 10.63 19.87 2.32
C GLY A 388 11.67 19.90 1.18
N ASN A 389 12.77 19.15 1.28
CA ASN A 389 13.77 18.95 0.23
C ASN A 389 13.51 17.68 -0.61
N GLY A 390 12.39 16.98 -0.39
CA GLY A 390 12.04 15.76 -1.10
C GLY A 390 12.72 14.48 -0.59
N SER A 391 13.53 14.56 0.48
CA SER A 391 13.96 13.33 1.16
C SER A 391 12.82 12.74 1.99
N TYR A 392 12.88 11.43 2.23
CA TYR A 392 11.85 10.75 3.01
C TYR A 392 12.44 9.81 4.06
N LYS A 393 11.62 9.49 5.06
CA LYS A 393 11.89 8.48 6.08
C LYS A 393 10.66 7.61 6.28
N LEU A 394 10.88 6.31 6.32
CA LEU A 394 9.86 5.31 6.62
C LEU A 394 9.99 4.86 8.09
N GLN A 395 8.85 4.60 8.71
CA GLN A 395 8.80 4.07 10.07
C GLN A 395 7.64 3.08 10.16
N TYR A 396 7.86 1.93 10.77
CA TYR A 396 6.78 1.01 11.13
C TYR A 396 6.30 1.27 12.55
N ARG A 397 5.03 1.07 12.79
CA ARG A 397 4.39 1.16 14.10
C ARG A 397 3.64 -0.13 14.40
N VAL A 398 4.12 -0.85 15.39
CA VAL A 398 3.39 -2.02 15.91
C VAL A 398 2.12 -1.52 16.60
N ALA A 399 0.97 -2.10 16.23
CA ALA A 399 -0.33 -1.73 16.78
C ALA A 399 -0.36 -1.85 18.31
N GLY A 400 -0.82 -0.79 18.99
CA GLY A 400 -0.94 -0.76 20.45
C GLY A 400 0.38 -0.77 21.24
N LYS A 401 1.53 -0.58 20.55
CA LYS A 401 2.85 -0.56 21.18
C LYS A 401 3.51 0.81 21.05
N PRO A 402 4.47 1.14 21.95
CA PRO A 402 5.23 2.37 21.82
C PRO A 402 6.10 2.37 20.55
N ALA A 403 6.45 3.56 20.06
CA ALA A 403 7.27 3.72 18.85
C ALA A 403 8.66 3.05 18.92
N SER A 404 9.15 2.78 20.12
CA SER A 404 10.41 2.07 20.38
C SER A 404 10.32 0.54 20.21
N GLU A 405 9.11 -0.01 20.06
CA GLU A 405 8.91 -1.45 19.83
C GLU A 405 9.24 -1.80 18.37
N GLN A 406 10.54 -2.05 18.11
CA GLN A 406 11.07 -2.30 16.78
C GLN A 406 11.84 -3.61 16.66
N ILE A 407 12.00 -4.34 17.77
CA ILE A 407 12.76 -5.58 17.82
C ILE A 407 12.01 -6.61 18.64
N GLY A 408 11.67 -7.72 18.01
CA GLY A 408 11.17 -8.91 18.69
C GLY A 408 12.32 -9.87 19.05
N LEU A 409 12.47 -10.22 20.32
CA LEU A 409 13.54 -11.10 20.79
C LEU A 409 13.05 -12.50 21.15
N HIS A 410 13.87 -13.50 20.81
CA HIS A 410 13.75 -14.86 21.31
C HIS A 410 15.08 -15.36 21.85
N ALA A 411 15.07 -15.94 23.05
CA ALA A 411 16.19 -16.70 23.62
C ALA A 411 15.64 -17.89 24.38
N PRO A 412 16.35 -19.04 24.45
CA PRO A 412 16.02 -20.13 25.34
C PRO A 412 15.96 -19.63 26.78
N LYS A 413 14.96 -20.03 27.56
CA LYS A 413 14.84 -19.61 28.97
C LYS A 413 15.94 -20.19 29.86
N VAL A 414 16.34 -21.46 29.60
CA VAL A 414 17.35 -22.18 30.41
C VAL A 414 18.30 -22.93 29.50
N LEU A 415 19.58 -22.83 29.76
CA LEU A 415 20.64 -23.59 29.10
C LEU A 415 21.51 -24.32 30.16
N ARG A 416 22.09 -25.46 29.78
CA ARG A 416 23.07 -26.13 30.60
C ARG A 416 24.41 -25.39 30.56
N GLN A 417 25.00 -25.12 31.72
CA GLN A 417 26.35 -24.56 31.79
C GLN A 417 27.34 -25.48 31.05
N GLY A 418 28.19 -24.91 30.21
CA GLY A 418 29.14 -25.64 29.36
C GLY A 418 28.49 -26.44 28.22
N ALA A 419 27.23 -26.19 27.87
CA ALA A 419 26.55 -26.86 26.75
C ALA A 419 27.20 -26.54 25.41
N TYR A 420 27.22 -27.52 24.51
CA TYR A 420 27.59 -27.38 23.10
C TYR A 420 26.59 -28.15 22.24
N PRO A 421 26.21 -27.68 21.05
CA PRO A 421 26.59 -26.40 20.45
C PRO A 421 25.98 -25.21 21.18
N ALA A 422 26.54 -24.03 20.95
CA ALA A 422 26.02 -22.79 21.49
C ALA A 422 24.62 -22.48 20.93
N TRP A 423 23.70 -22.13 21.80
CA TRP A 423 22.36 -21.68 21.46
C TRP A 423 22.37 -20.20 21.08
N GLY A 424 21.32 -19.72 20.42
CA GLY A 424 21.26 -18.34 19.91
C GLY A 424 20.19 -17.49 20.58
N VAL A 425 20.46 -16.18 20.66
CA VAL A 425 19.44 -15.15 20.72
C VAL A 425 19.08 -14.75 19.29
N TYR A 426 17.78 -14.60 19.03
CA TYR A 426 17.26 -14.14 17.75
C TYR A 426 16.62 -12.79 17.93
N ALA A 427 16.88 -11.88 16.99
CA ALA A 427 16.31 -10.54 16.93
C ALA A 427 15.62 -10.36 15.59
N ASN A 428 14.29 -10.28 15.61
CA ASN A 428 13.50 -9.87 14.47
C ASN A 428 13.39 -8.34 14.51
N VAL A 429 14.10 -7.66 13.61
CA VAL A 429 14.18 -6.19 13.53
C VAL A 429 13.22 -5.72 12.44
N TYR A 430 12.04 -5.23 12.82
CA TYR A 430 10.92 -5.00 11.89
C TYR A 430 11.22 -4.06 10.72
N MET A 431 12.07 -3.05 10.91
CA MET A 431 12.56 -2.17 9.84
C MET A 431 13.98 -2.51 9.41
N GLY A 432 14.44 -3.74 9.70
CA GLY A 432 15.78 -4.18 9.35
C GLY A 432 15.94 -4.41 7.86
N GLU A 433 17.10 -4.02 7.34
CA GLU A 433 17.53 -4.22 5.97
C GLU A 433 18.98 -4.69 5.94
N ASP A 434 19.49 -5.13 4.80
CA ASP A 434 20.84 -5.71 4.68
C ASP A 434 21.96 -4.80 5.21
N ALA A 435 21.77 -3.49 5.14
CA ALA A 435 22.71 -2.49 5.64
C ALA A 435 22.57 -2.20 7.15
N SER A 436 21.59 -2.79 7.85
CA SER A 436 21.39 -2.59 9.29
C SER A 436 22.49 -3.27 10.09
N VAL A 437 23.02 -2.57 11.09
CA VAL A 437 24.03 -3.12 12.03
C VAL A 437 23.31 -3.57 13.29
N VAL A 438 23.25 -4.90 13.53
CA VAL A 438 22.61 -5.47 14.70
C VAL A 438 23.65 -6.12 15.60
N GLU A 439 23.65 -5.74 16.88
CA GLU A 439 24.62 -6.18 17.88
C GLU A 439 23.91 -6.64 19.15
N TYR A 440 24.57 -7.53 19.88
CA TYR A 440 24.13 -7.98 21.21
C TYR A 440 25.27 -7.96 22.20
N ARG A 441 24.93 -7.93 23.48
CA ARG A 441 25.86 -8.16 24.60
C ARG A 441 25.17 -8.89 25.73
N VAL A 442 25.98 -9.56 26.57
CA VAL A 442 25.50 -10.26 27.76
C VAL A 442 26.09 -9.59 28.99
N ASP A 443 25.27 -9.35 30.01
CA ASP A 443 25.62 -8.78 31.33
C ASP A 443 26.44 -7.47 31.24
N GLY A 444 26.14 -6.62 30.28
CA GLY A 444 26.84 -5.35 30.08
C GLY A 444 28.26 -5.48 29.50
N GLY A 445 28.63 -6.68 29.02
CA GLY A 445 29.90 -6.93 28.36
C GLY A 445 30.07 -6.21 27.02
N THR A 446 31.06 -6.63 26.23
CA THR A 446 31.36 -6.04 24.92
C THR A 446 30.26 -6.36 23.89
N TRP A 447 29.87 -5.36 23.09
CA TRP A 447 28.98 -5.53 21.96
C TRP A 447 29.60 -6.46 20.90
N GLN A 448 28.81 -7.40 20.41
CA GLN A 448 29.18 -8.37 19.37
C GLN A 448 28.17 -8.29 18.22
N LEU A 449 28.65 -8.39 16.99
CA LEU A 449 27.79 -8.39 15.82
C LEU A 449 26.92 -9.65 15.78
N MET A 450 25.66 -9.47 15.45
CA MET A 450 24.74 -10.54 15.08
C MET A 450 24.81 -10.79 13.57
N ARG A 451 24.54 -12.01 13.15
CA ARG A 451 24.49 -12.40 11.75
C ARG A 451 23.03 -12.46 11.29
N GLN A 452 22.71 -11.81 10.18
CA GLN A 452 21.43 -11.96 9.50
C GLN A 452 21.24 -13.42 9.05
N VAL A 453 20.04 -13.96 9.21
CA VAL A 453 19.71 -15.35 8.89
C VAL A 453 18.34 -15.43 8.22
N SER A 454 18.25 -16.20 7.16
CA SER A 454 16.98 -16.47 6.48
C SER A 454 16.34 -17.73 7.11
N GLN A 455 15.58 -17.52 8.18
CA GLN A 455 14.93 -18.59 8.96
C GLN A 455 13.58 -18.06 9.47
N PRO A 456 12.62 -18.95 9.80
CA PRO A 456 11.41 -18.57 10.52
C PRO A 456 11.71 -17.92 11.88
N ASP A 457 10.88 -16.95 12.28
CA ASP A 457 10.98 -16.34 13.63
C ASP A 457 10.65 -17.37 14.70
N PRO A 458 11.58 -17.68 15.63
CA PRO A 458 11.33 -18.66 16.67
C PRO A 458 10.15 -18.35 17.60
N ARG A 459 9.75 -17.06 17.72
CA ARG A 459 8.58 -16.67 18.54
C ARG A 459 7.30 -17.22 17.90
N LEU A 460 7.12 -17.02 16.60
CA LEU A 460 5.97 -17.52 15.87
C LEU A 460 6.01 -19.06 15.76
N MET A 461 7.19 -19.66 15.59
CA MET A 461 7.32 -21.12 15.64
C MET A 461 6.85 -21.73 16.98
N VAL A 462 7.14 -21.09 18.11
CA VAL A 462 6.65 -21.53 19.42
C VAL A 462 5.13 -21.49 19.50
N GLU A 463 4.53 -20.45 18.92
CA GLU A 463 3.07 -20.32 18.85
C GLU A 463 2.46 -21.39 17.94
N ASN A 464 3.02 -21.62 16.74
CA ASN A 464 2.59 -22.69 15.83
C ASN A 464 2.63 -24.06 16.51
N VAL A 465 3.73 -24.39 17.22
CA VAL A 465 3.84 -25.66 17.96
C VAL A 465 2.81 -25.75 19.09
N ALA A 466 2.53 -24.64 19.80
CA ALA A 466 1.50 -24.64 20.84
C ALA A 466 0.10 -24.88 20.27
N ASP A 467 -0.17 -24.38 19.08
CA ASP A 467 -1.44 -24.66 18.38
C ASP A 467 -1.50 -26.10 17.85
N ASP A 468 -0.39 -26.65 17.34
CA ASP A 468 -0.31 -28.06 16.89
C ASP A 468 -0.54 -29.06 18.02
N MET A 469 -0.10 -28.72 19.23
CA MET A 469 -0.25 -29.59 20.41
C MET A 469 -1.59 -29.42 21.15
N ALA A 470 -2.47 -28.54 20.68
CA ALA A 470 -3.77 -28.32 21.31
C ALA A 470 -4.77 -29.42 20.93
N ASP A 471 -5.42 -30.05 21.94
CA ASP A 471 -6.44 -31.09 21.73
C ASP A 471 -7.81 -30.53 21.29
N SER A 472 -7.97 -29.21 21.25
CA SER A 472 -9.21 -28.54 20.88
C SER A 472 -8.93 -27.14 20.32
N LEU A 473 -9.93 -26.54 19.64
CA LEU A 473 -9.84 -25.15 19.18
C LEU A 473 -9.62 -24.20 20.37
N ARG A 474 -8.66 -23.30 20.25
CA ARG A 474 -8.24 -22.37 21.31
C ARG A 474 -9.09 -21.06 21.35
N GLY A 475 -10.21 -21.02 20.59
CA GLY A 475 -11.15 -19.87 20.57
C GLY A 475 -10.68 -18.70 19.71
N TYR A 476 -9.69 -18.92 18.85
CA TYR A 476 -9.21 -18.01 17.82
C TYR A 476 -8.69 -18.80 16.62
N ASP A 477 -8.56 -18.15 15.48
CA ASP A 477 -7.95 -18.75 14.30
C ASP A 477 -6.44 -18.85 14.51
N ARG A 478 -5.84 -19.95 14.04
CA ARG A 478 -4.41 -20.19 14.19
C ARG A 478 -3.60 -19.09 13.51
N SER A 479 -2.46 -18.73 14.11
CA SER A 479 -1.44 -17.92 13.46
C SER A 479 -0.94 -18.61 12.19
N PRO A 480 -0.47 -17.85 11.16
CA PRO A 480 0.09 -18.46 9.96
C PRO A 480 1.31 -19.31 10.29
N GLU A 481 1.62 -20.26 9.43
CA GLU A 481 2.88 -20.97 9.50
C GLU A 481 4.05 -20.00 9.35
N ALA A 482 5.03 -20.10 10.25
CA ALA A 482 6.19 -19.21 10.24
C ALA A 482 7.07 -19.47 9.00
N THR A 483 7.34 -18.42 8.24
CA THR A 483 8.20 -18.45 7.06
C THR A 483 9.54 -17.75 7.30
N ALA A 484 10.51 -17.93 6.40
CA ALA A 484 11.80 -17.27 6.50
C ALA A 484 11.64 -15.74 6.51
N SER A 485 12.14 -15.10 7.58
CA SER A 485 12.11 -13.65 7.73
C SER A 485 13.33 -13.00 7.05
N PRO A 486 13.16 -11.95 6.24
CA PRO A 486 14.26 -11.22 5.63
C PRO A 486 15.00 -10.29 6.62
N HIS A 487 14.45 -10.06 7.81
CA HIS A 487 14.98 -9.13 8.81
C HIS A 487 15.17 -9.79 10.18
N LEU A 488 15.69 -11.04 10.19
CA LEU A 488 16.03 -11.81 11.39
C LEU A 488 17.54 -11.92 11.57
N TRP A 489 18.03 -11.61 12.76
CA TRP A 489 19.44 -11.75 13.14
C TRP A 489 19.62 -12.74 14.27
N ARG A 490 20.78 -13.41 14.29
CA ARG A 490 21.16 -14.39 15.31
C ARG A 490 22.52 -14.08 15.93
N GLY A 491 22.57 -14.05 17.27
CA GLY A 491 23.79 -14.02 18.09
C GLY A 491 23.96 -15.30 18.89
N ALA A 492 25.20 -15.73 19.16
CA ALA A 492 25.46 -16.90 19.98
C ALA A 492 25.39 -16.55 21.48
N LEU A 493 24.70 -17.38 22.29
CA LEU A 493 24.65 -17.19 23.73
C LEU A 493 25.81 -17.97 24.40
N PRO A 494 26.67 -17.32 25.22
CA PRO A 494 27.71 -18.01 25.96
C PRO A 494 27.11 -18.94 27.01
N THR A 495 27.67 -20.13 27.13
CA THR A 495 27.27 -21.14 28.12
C THR A 495 28.32 -21.40 29.17
N ASP A 496 29.48 -20.75 29.09
CA ASP A 496 30.62 -20.83 30.00
C ASP A 496 30.62 -19.79 31.11
N LEU A 497 29.57 -18.98 31.22
CA LEU A 497 29.37 -18.02 32.30
C LEU A 497 28.97 -18.74 33.61
N ALA A 498 28.92 -17.98 34.71
CA ALA A 498 28.48 -18.51 36.02
C ALA A 498 27.04 -19.06 35.95
N VAL A 499 26.70 -19.98 36.82
CA VAL A 499 25.31 -20.43 37.01
C VAL A 499 24.48 -19.25 37.50
N GLY A 500 23.32 -19.04 36.90
CA GLY A 500 22.40 -17.93 37.21
C GLY A 500 21.74 -17.30 35.99
N SER A 501 21.08 -16.19 36.21
CA SER A 501 20.37 -15.43 35.17
C SER A 501 21.32 -14.44 34.51
N HIS A 502 21.30 -14.40 33.17
CA HIS A 502 22.11 -13.53 32.33
C HIS A 502 21.20 -12.62 31.47
N LYS A 503 21.45 -11.33 31.54
CA LYS A 503 20.74 -10.31 30.74
C LYS A 503 21.34 -10.22 29.33
N VAL A 504 20.50 -10.30 28.32
CA VAL A 504 20.90 -10.07 26.93
C VAL A 504 20.31 -8.74 26.46
N GLU A 505 21.17 -7.86 25.97
CA GLU A 505 20.78 -6.59 25.35
C GLU A 505 21.09 -6.66 23.87
N VAL A 506 20.13 -6.24 23.04
CA VAL A 506 20.29 -6.13 21.58
C VAL A 506 20.08 -4.69 21.19
N ARG A 507 20.89 -4.19 20.24
CA ARG A 507 20.67 -2.92 19.57
C ARG A 507 20.73 -3.09 18.06
N SER A 508 19.91 -2.36 17.36
CA SER A 508 19.93 -2.23 15.89
C SER A 508 20.17 -0.80 15.53
N THR A 509 21.17 -0.55 14.69
CA THR A 509 21.43 0.76 14.07
C THR A 509 21.00 0.67 12.61
N GLN A 510 20.00 1.48 12.24
CA GLN A 510 19.49 1.55 10.88
C GLN A 510 20.37 2.43 9.98
N PRO A 511 20.31 2.30 8.64
CA PRO A 511 21.11 3.12 7.72
C PRO A 511 20.88 4.63 7.88
N ASP A 512 19.69 5.05 8.31
CA ASP A 512 19.36 6.45 8.61
C ASP A 512 19.90 6.95 9.96
N GLY A 513 20.64 6.10 10.70
CA GLY A 513 21.20 6.38 12.01
C GLY A 513 20.24 6.18 13.19
N ALA A 514 19.00 5.75 12.97
CA ALA A 514 18.09 5.41 14.06
C ALA A 514 18.60 4.19 14.84
N VAL A 515 18.52 4.25 16.18
CA VAL A 515 18.96 3.16 17.06
C VAL A 515 17.78 2.66 17.88
N PHE A 516 17.52 1.36 17.80
CA PHE A 516 16.52 0.66 18.60
C PHE A 516 17.19 -0.35 19.53
N THR A 517 16.60 -0.57 20.68
CA THR A 517 17.13 -1.52 21.68
C THR A 517 16.03 -2.39 22.24
N ALA A 518 16.37 -3.65 22.53
CA ALA A 518 15.50 -4.58 23.23
C ALA A 518 16.29 -5.44 24.21
N THR A 519 15.64 -6.02 25.20
CA THR A 519 16.28 -6.86 26.22
C THR A 519 15.52 -8.15 26.44
N THR A 520 16.26 -9.23 26.69
CA THR A 520 15.76 -10.53 27.14
C THR A 520 16.72 -11.13 28.15
N SER A 521 16.49 -12.33 28.62
CA SER A 521 17.38 -13.05 29.53
C SER A 521 17.34 -14.56 29.31
N TYR A 522 18.39 -15.24 29.72
CA TYR A 522 18.45 -16.69 29.85
C TYR A 522 19.13 -17.09 31.16
N SER A 523 18.94 -18.31 31.60
CA SER A 523 19.58 -18.83 32.80
C SER A 523 20.50 -19.98 32.46
N LEU A 524 21.69 -20.04 33.12
CA LEU A 524 22.57 -21.20 33.12
C LEU A 524 22.35 -22.03 34.35
N GLN A 525 22.22 -23.33 34.17
CA GLN A 525 22.06 -24.31 35.26
C GLN A 525 23.05 -25.46 35.07
N THR A 526 23.55 -26.02 36.18
CA THR A 526 24.31 -27.28 36.14
C THR A 526 23.36 -28.42 35.81
N ALA A 527 23.84 -29.40 35.02
CA ALA A 527 23.10 -30.65 34.88
C ALA A 527 23.09 -31.33 36.25
N GLN A 528 21.90 -31.66 36.73
CA GLN A 528 21.82 -32.63 37.84
C GLN A 528 22.13 -34.01 37.27
N PRO A 529 22.91 -34.85 37.98
CA PRO A 529 23.22 -36.20 37.56
C PRO A 529 21.98 -37.08 37.43
#